data_547ebfaa869166671747854708e6f0ae
#
_entry.id   547ebfaa869166671747854708e6f0ae
#
_cell.length_a   1.000
_cell.length_b   1.000
_cell.length_c   1.000
_cell.angle_alpha   90.00
_cell.angle_beta   90.00
_cell.angle_gamma   90.00
#
_symmetry.space_group_name_H-M   'P 1'
#
loop_
_entity.id
_entity.type
_entity.pdbx_description
1 polymer ?
#
loop_
_entity_poly.entity_id
_entity_poly.type
_entity_poly.pdbx_seq_one_letter_code
_entity_poly.pdbx_strand_id
1 'polypeptide(L)'
;MHKHYNGLKTALLMGTMVGLLMLIGAVISAYTRSMLFIWLFGLIGLGSVAYTYWNSDKLALRSMNAYPVSREEVPVLYDIVEELSSRANQPMPRLYVAPTQTPNAFATGRNPQNAAVCCTEGILQLLDEREMRGVLGHELMHVYNRDILTSSIAAGISTIIGTIANVVSFGAMFGGGNRHERGN
;
A
#
# COMPACT_ATOMS: atom_id res chain seq x y z
N MET A 1 -23.98 -8.15 5.71
CA MET A 1 -24.40 -7.37 4.53
C MET A 1 -23.60 -6.05 4.39
N HIS A 2 -22.25 -6.10 4.24
CA HIS A 2 -21.42 -4.88 4.08
C HIS A 2 -20.58 -4.86 2.80
N LYS A 3 -20.89 -5.73 1.82
CA LYS A 3 -20.06 -5.91 0.60
C LYS A 3 -20.05 -4.75 -0.41
N HIS A 4 -20.99 -3.79 -0.32
CA HIS A 4 -21.15 -2.78 -1.38
C HIS A 4 -20.34 -1.48 -1.18
N TYR A 5 -19.81 -1.23 0.01
CA TYR A 5 -19.13 0.06 0.28
C TYR A 5 -17.62 0.04 0.04
N ASN A 6 -16.96 -1.13 0.05
CA ASN A 6 -15.49 -1.18 -0.10
C ASN A 6 -15.05 -0.82 -1.51
N GLY A 7 -15.76 -1.30 -2.54
CA GLY A 7 -15.49 -0.89 -3.93
C GLY A 7 -15.69 0.61 -4.15
N LEU A 8 -16.73 1.21 -3.53
CA LEU A 8 -16.96 2.64 -3.60
C LEU A 8 -15.87 3.45 -2.89
N LYS A 9 -15.43 3.02 -1.70
CA LYS A 9 -14.32 3.65 -0.98
C LYS A 9 -13.03 3.60 -1.79
N THR A 10 -12.72 2.45 -2.38
CA THR A 10 -11.56 2.28 -3.26
C THR A 10 -11.64 3.19 -4.47
N ALA A 11 -12.80 3.24 -5.15
CA ALA A 11 -13.01 4.13 -6.30
C ALA A 11 -12.90 5.61 -5.92
N LEU A 12 -13.43 6.01 -4.76
CA LEU A 12 -13.30 7.37 -4.22
C LEU A 12 -11.83 7.73 -3.95
N LEU A 13 -11.07 6.85 -3.29
CA LEU A 13 -9.65 7.07 -3.02
C LEU A 13 -8.85 7.23 -4.32
N MET A 14 -9.07 6.34 -5.28
CA MET A 14 -8.42 6.41 -6.60
C MET A 14 -8.80 7.69 -7.36
N GLY A 15 -10.09 8.03 -7.37
CA GLY A 15 -10.60 9.24 -8.01
C GLY A 15 -10.05 10.51 -7.38
N THR A 16 -9.96 10.56 -6.05
CA THR A 16 -9.37 11.69 -5.32
C THR A 16 -7.90 11.88 -5.67
N MET A 17 -7.13 10.80 -5.80
CA MET A 17 -5.72 10.89 -6.20
C MET A 17 -5.56 11.45 -7.61
N VAL A 18 -6.33 10.96 -8.58
CA VAL A 18 -6.31 11.49 -9.95
C VAL A 18 -6.73 12.96 -9.96
N GLY A 19 -7.80 13.31 -9.24
CA GLY A 19 -8.29 14.67 -9.12
C GLY A 19 -7.26 15.63 -8.53
N LEU A 20 -6.54 15.21 -7.50
CA LEU A 20 -5.47 16.00 -6.89
C LEU A 20 -4.31 16.25 -7.87
N LEU A 21 -3.88 15.23 -8.60
CA LEU A 21 -2.83 15.39 -9.61
C LEU A 21 -3.29 16.28 -10.77
N MET A 22 -4.53 16.16 -11.24
CA MET A 22 -5.08 17.05 -12.24
C MET A 22 -5.18 18.49 -11.74
N LEU A 23 -5.51 18.71 -10.47
CA LEU A 23 -5.52 20.04 -9.86
C LEU A 23 -4.13 20.67 -9.87
N ILE A 24 -3.11 19.91 -9.50
CA ILE A 24 -1.70 20.35 -9.58
C ILE A 24 -1.35 20.71 -11.03
N GLY A 25 -1.69 19.83 -11.97
CA GLY A 25 -1.50 20.08 -13.40
C GLY A 25 -2.22 21.34 -13.89
N ALA A 26 -3.44 21.60 -13.40
CA ALA A 26 -4.21 22.79 -13.73
C ALA A 26 -3.56 24.08 -13.20
N VAL A 27 -3.06 24.07 -11.97
CA VAL A 27 -2.33 25.21 -11.39
C VAL A 27 -1.06 25.51 -12.20
N ILE A 28 -0.26 24.50 -12.52
CA ILE A 28 0.94 24.66 -13.34
C ILE A 28 0.57 25.16 -14.75
N SER A 29 -0.49 24.62 -15.34
CA SER A 29 -0.99 25.01 -16.64
C SER A 29 -1.41 26.49 -16.68
N ALA A 30 -2.10 26.96 -15.64
CA ALA A 30 -2.48 28.37 -15.51
C ALA A 30 -1.25 29.29 -15.43
N TYR A 31 -0.22 28.86 -14.68
CA TYR A 31 1.02 29.63 -14.53
C TYR A 31 1.87 29.66 -15.83
N THR A 32 1.98 28.51 -16.51
CA THR A 32 2.80 28.36 -17.74
C THR A 32 2.04 28.71 -19.02
N ARG A 33 0.72 28.93 -18.93
CA ARG A 33 -0.19 29.13 -20.08
C ARG A 33 -0.15 27.94 -21.07
N SER A 34 0.10 26.74 -20.60
CA SER A 34 0.19 25.54 -21.43
C SER A 34 -0.74 24.45 -20.90
N MET A 35 -1.72 24.03 -21.69
CA MET A 35 -2.63 22.92 -21.33
C MET A 35 -1.93 21.55 -21.26
N LEU A 36 -0.71 21.44 -21.74
CA LEU A 36 0.06 20.19 -21.72
C LEU A 36 0.16 19.58 -20.32
N PHE A 37 0.31 20.42 -19.30
CA PHE A 37 0.48 19.96 -17.92
C PHE A 37 -0.78 19.28 -17.35
N ILE A 38 -1.98 19.72 -17.72
CA ILE A 38 -3.23 19.05 -17.29
C ILE A 38 -3.25 17.62 -17.83
N TRP A 39 -2.97 17.43 -19.10
CA TRP A 39 -2.96 16.12 -19.74
C TRP A 39 -1.83 15.24 -19.19
N LEU A 40 -0.65 15.79 -19.01
CA LEU A 40 0.50 15.07 -18.44
C LEU A 40 0.20 14.56 -17.04
N PHE A 41 -0.29 15.41 -16.13
CA PHE A 41 -0.63 15.02 -14.77
C PHE A 41 -1.86 14.10 -14.71
N GLY A 42 -2.81 14.25 -15.62
CA GLY A 42 -3.92 13.31 -15.78
C GLY A 42 -3.44 11.90 -16.15
N LEU A 43 -2.55 11.79 -17.12
CA LEU A 43 -1.94 10.51 -17.54
C LEU A 43 -1.10 9.89 -16.40
N ILE A 44 -0.29 10.69 -15.71
CA ILE A 44 0.46 10.26 -14.54
C ILE A 44 -0.48 9.75 -13.45
N GLY A 45 -1.59 10.46 -13.20
CA GLY A 45 -2.60 10.05 -12.23
C GLY A 45 -3.22 8.70 -12.56
N LEU A 46 -3.68 8.52 -13.80
CA LEU A 46 -4.25 7.25 -14.25
C LEU A 46 -3.22 6.11 -14.21
N GLY A 47 -2.00 6.36 -14.66
CA GLY A 47 -0.91 5.38 -14.60
C GLY A 47 -0.57 4.99 -13.17
N SER A 48 -0.54 5.94 -12.24
CA SER A 48 -0.29 5.71 -10.82
C SER A 48 -1.38 4.87 -10.18
N VAL A 49 -2.65 5.14 -10.49
CA VAL A 49 -3.79 4.35 -10.01
C VAL A 49 -3.69 2.91 -10.52
N ALA A 50 -3.46 2.72 -11.81
CA ALA A 50 -3.30 1.40 -12.39
C ALA A 50 -2.12 0.65 -11.73
N TYR A 51 -0.97 1.30 -11.62
CA TYR A 51 0.21 0.72 -10.97
C TYR A 51 -0.05 0.32 -9.52
N THR A 52 -0.66 1.20 -8.73
CA THR A 52 -0.98 0.93 -7.33
C THR A 52 -1.97 -0.23 -7.18
N TYR A 53 -2.99 -0.29 -8.04
CA TYR A 53 -3.94 -1.39 -8.05
C TYR A 53 -3.27 -2.75 -8.30
N TRP A 54 -2.43 -2.84 -9.35
CA TRP A 54 -1.78 -4.10 -9.70
C TRP A 54 -0.65 -4.51 -8.75
N ASN A 55 0.02 -3.54 -8.13
CA ASN A 55 1.17 -3.78 -7.26
C ASN A 55 0.91 -3.45 -5.78
N SER A 56 -0.36 -3.39 -5.36
CA SER A 56 -0.74 -3.03 -3.99
C SER A 56 -0.07 -3.91 -2.92
N ASP A 57 0.02 -5.22 -3.18
CA ASP A 57 0.72 -6.19 -2.33
C ASP A 57 2.21 -5.89 -2.22
N LYS A 58 2.88 -5.68 -3.36
CA LYS A 58 4.32 -5.43 -3.41
C LYS A 58 4.70 -4.10 -2.76
N LEU A 59 3.86 -3.07 -2.93
CA LEU A 59 4.09 -1.76 -2.31
C LEU A 59 4.00 -1.85 -0.78
N ALA A 60 2.98 -2.51 -0.25
CA ALA A 60 2.81 -2.71 1.19
C ALA A 60 3.96 -3.54 1.79
N LEU A 61 4.35 -4.63 1.14
CA LEU A 61 5.45 -5.49 1.59
C LEU A 61 6.80 -4.76 1.56
N ARG A 62 7.08 -4.00 0.50
CA ARG A 62 8.31 -3.20 0.39
C ARG A 62 8.41 -2.09 1.44
N SER A 63 7.29 -1.46 1.80
CA SER A 63 7.29 -0.40 2.84
C SER A 63 7.70 -0.93 4.21
N MET A 64 7.54 -2.23 4.45
CA MET A 64 7.94 -2.93 5.68
C MET A 64 9.26 -3.70 5.53
N ASN A 65 9.95 -3.60 4.38
CA ASN A 65 11.11 -4.42 4.04
C ASN A 65 10.86 -5.92 4.22
N ALA A 66 9.61 -6.34 3.99
CA ALA A 66 9.20 -7.72 4.19
C ALA A 66 9.83 -8.65 3.15
N TYR A 67 10.27 -9.81 3.59
CA TYR A 67 10.85 -10.86 2.76
C TYR A 67 9.97 -12.11 2.77
N PRO A 68 9.91 -12.86 1.64
CA PRO A 68 9.15 -14.11 1.59
C PRO A 68 9.80 -15.15 2.49
N VAL A 69 8.98 -15.96 3.10
CA VAL A 69 9.44 -17.06 3.97
C VAL A 69 8.92 -18.40 3.48
N SER A 70 9.66 -19.47 3.78
CA SER A 70 9.29 -20.83 3.46
C SER A 70 8.70 -21.54 4.68
N ARG A 71 8.12 -22.74 4.45
CA ARG A 71 7.58 -23.57 5.53
C ARG A 71 8.69 -24.04 6.49
N GLU A 72 9.89 -24.25 5.98
CA GLU A 72 11.03 -24.68 6.77
C GLU A 72 11.51 -23.60 7.75
N GLU A 73 11.34 -22.32 7.36
CA GLU A 73 11.76 -21.18 8.19
C GLU A 73 10.74 -20.84 9.27
N VAL A 74 9.44 -20.92 8.96
CA VAL A 74 8.35 -20.57 9.89
C VAL A 74 7.21 -21.59 9.84
N PRO A 75 7.43 -22.82 10.26
CA PRO A 75 6.47 -23.93 10.12
C PRO A 75 5.14 -23.64 10.79
N VAL A 76 5.15 -23.11 12.01
CA VAL A 76 3.92 -22.79 12.77
C VAL A 76 3.03 -21.78 12.04
N LEU A 77 3.64 -20.74 11.44
CA LEU A 77 2.90 -19.75 10.66
C LEU A 77 2.23 -20.39 9.44
N TYR A 78 2.97 -21.25 8.73
CA TYR A 78 2.44 -21.98 7.57
C TYR A 78 1.29 -22.91 7.96
N ASP A 79 1.43 -23.69 9.03
CA ASP A 79 0.41 -24.64 9.47
C ASP A 79 -0.89 -23.94 9.87
N ILE A 80 -0.80 -22.82 10.58
CA ILE A 80 -1.96 -22.02 10.97
C ILE A 80 -2.67 -21.46 9.72
N VAL A 81 -1.95 -20.82 8.82
CA VAL A 81 -2.55 -20.17 7.65
C VAL A 81 -3.13 -21.20 6.68
N GLU A 82 -2.45 -22.33 6.48
CA GLU A 82 -2.96 -23.43 5.65
C GLU A 82 -4.25 -24.02 6.21
N GLU A 83 -4.28 -24.28 7.53
CA GLU A 83 -5.50 -24.78 8.20
C GLU A 83 -6.65 -23.79 8.04
N LEU A 84 -6.45 -22.51 8.34
CA LEU A 84 -7.48 -21.49 8.25
C LEU A 84 -7.98 -21.27 6.81
N SER A 85 -7.08 -21.27 5.83
CA SER A 85 -7.42 -21.15 4.42
C SER A 85 -8.22 -22.37 3.91
N SER A 86 -7.81 -23.57 4.30
CA SER A 86 -8.50 -24.82 3.96
C SER A 86 -9.91 -24.86 4.55
N ARG A 87 -10.08 -24.48 5.81
CA ARG A 87 -11.40 -24.39 6.46
C ARG A 87 -12.32 -23.38 5.80
N ALA A 88 -11.78 -22.29 5.29
CA ALA A 88 -12.54 -21.27 4.57
C ALA A 88 -12.78 -21.62 3.08
N ASN A 89 -12.23 -22.73 2.59
CA ASN A 89 -12.22 -23.10 1.18
C ASN A 89 -11.69 -21.95 0.28
N GLN A 90 -10.57 -21.37 0.71
CA GLN A 90 -9.94 -20.23 0.05
C GLN A 90 -8.47 -20.56 -0.28
N PRO A 91 -7.90 -19.92 -1.32
CA PRO A 91 -6.49 -20.13 -1.64
C PRO A 91 -5.61 -19.66 -0.51
N MET A 92 -4.51 -20.38 -0.27
CA MET A 92 -3.49 -19.98 0.70
C MET A 92 -2.75 -18.73 0.22
N PRO A 93 -2.70 -17.66 1.02
CA PRO A 93 -1.94 -16.47 0.67
C PRO A 93 -0.44 -16.72 0.76
N ARG A 94 0.36 -15.89 0.10
CA ARG A 94 1.81 -15.88 0.24
C ARG A 94 2.19 -15.32 1.61
N LEU A 95 3.20 -15.91 2.26
CA LEU A 95 3.62 -15.51 3.59
C LEU A 95 4.94 -14.74 3.54
N TYR A 96 4.99 -13.68 4.35
CA TYR A 96 6.12 -12.78 4.47
C TYR A 96 6.41 -12.46 5.93
N VAL A 97 7.66 -12.16 6.21
CA VAL A 97 8.09 -11.65 7.51
C VAL A 97 8.77 -10.28 7.32
N ALA A 98 8.42 -9.33 8.18
CA ALA A 98 9.05 -8.02 8.21
C ALA A 98 10.06 -7.92 9.36
N PRO A 99 11.32 -7.45 9.11
CA PRO A 99 12.40 -7.41 10.09
C PRO A 99 12.25 -6.24 11.05
N THR A 100 11.17 -6.24 11.84
CA THR A 100 10.90 -5.23 12.86
C THR A 100 10.40 -5.85 14.14
N GLN A 101 10.81 -5.29 15.28
CA GLN A 101 10.40 -5.74 16.61
C GLN A 101 9.05 -5.19 17.04
N THR A 102 8.50 -4.19 16.35
CA THR A 102 7.15 -3.69 16.61
C THR A 102 6.14 -4.77 16.23
N PRO A 103 5.36 -5.33 17.19
CA PRO A 103 4.42 -6.40 16.89
C PRO A 103 3.33 -5.93 15.94
N ASN A 104 3.23 -6.57 14.79
CA ASN A 104 2.19 -6.29 13.79
C ASN A 104 1.97 -7.49 12.88
N ALA A 105 0.74 -7.65 12.39
CA ALA A 105 0.40 -8.53 11.28
C ALA A 105 -0.60 -7.82 10.38
N PHE A 106 -0.51 -8.05 9.07
CA PHE A 106 -1.46 -7.47 8.12
C PHE A 106 -1.59 -8.35 6.89
N ALA A 107 -2.75 -8.28 6.27
CA ALA A 107 -2.99 -8.84 4.94
C ALA A 107 -3.00 -7.73 3.89
N THR A 108 -2.50 -8.04 2.71
CA THR A 108 -2.46 -7.11 1.56
C THR A 108 -2.76 -7.86 0.27
N GLY A 109 -3.11 -7.12 -0.78
CA GLY A 109 -3.41 -7.69 -2.09
C GLY A 109 -4.70 -7.13 -2.69
N ARG A 110 -4.95 -7.45 -3.96
CA ARG A 110 -6.16 -6.98 -4.67
C ARG A 110 -7.34 -7.96 -4.60
N ASN A 111 -7.07 -9.23 -4.35
CA ASN A 111 -8.07 -10.29 -4.22
C ASN A 111 -7.47 -11.52 -3.51
N PRO A 112 -8.27 -12.52 -3.10
CA PRO A 112 -7.76 -13.71 -2.41
C PRO A 112 -6.68 -14.48 -3.17
N GLN A 113 -6.75 -14.53 -4.50
CA GLN A 113 -5.77 -15.23 -5.36
C GLN A 113 -4.40 -14.51 -5.41
N ASN A 114 -4.39 -13.22 -5.12
CA ASN A 114 -3.19 -12.37 -5.11
C ASN A 114 -2.95 -11.75 -3.74
N ALA A 115 -3.36 -12.44 -2.68
CA ALA A 115 -3.17 -12.02 -1.31
C ALA A 115 -1.78 -12.42 -0.77
N ALA A 116 -1.30 -11.62 0.16
CA ALA A 116 -0.15 -11.92 0.98
C ALA A 116 -0.47 -11.56 2.44
N VAL A 117 0.04 -12.33 3.36
CA VAL A 117 0.01 -12.07 4.81
C VAL A 117 1.43 -11.82 5.26
N CYS A 118 1.62 -10.75 6.00
CA CYS A 118 2.90 -10.37 6.57
C CYS A 118 2.80 -10.31 8.09
N CYS A 119 3.72 -10.99 8.76
CA CYS A 119 3.92 -10.88 10.20
C CYS A 119 5.27 -10.22 10.48
N THR A 120 5.39 -9.44 11.54
CA THR A 120 6.67 -8.91 11.97
C THR A 120 7.41 -9.95 12.83
N GLU A 121 8.75 -9.86 12.90
CA GLU A 121 9.52 -10.67 13.83
C GLU A 121 9.05 -10.48 15.27
N GLY A 122 8.69 -9.25 15.63
CA GLY A 122 8.20 -8.93 16.98
C GLY A 122 6.91 -9.67 17.36
N ILE A 123 5.94 -9.81 16.44
CA ILE A 123 4.69 -10.54 16.74
C ILE A 123 4.93 -12.05 16.81
N LEU A 124 5.83 -12.59 15.98
CA LEU A 124 6.19 -14.00 16.00
C LEU A 124 6.90 -14.42 17.30
N GLN A 125 7.61 -13.48 17.94
CA GLN A 125 8.26 -13.70 19.23
C GLN A 125 7.34 -13.46 20.42
N LEU A 126 6.32 -12.61 20.26
CA LEU A 126 5.45 -12.16 21.32
C LEU A 126 4.28 -13.12 21.58
N LEU A 127 3.65 -13.63 20.53
CA LEU A 127 2.42 -14.40 20.61
C LEU A 127 2.68 -15.91 20.60
N ASP A 128 1.89 -16.61 21.40
CA ASP A 128 1.80 -18.06 21.31
C ASP A 128 1.00 -18.50 20.06
N GLU A 129 0.99 -19.80 19.78
CA GLU A 129 0.30 -20.35 18.60
C GLU A 129 -1.21 -20.07 18.60
N ARG A 130 -1.86 -20.10 19.77
CA ARG A 130 -3.29 -19.85 19.92
C ARG A 130 -3.63 -18.38 19.64
N GLU A 131 -2.83 -17.49 20.19
CA GLU A 131 -2.97 -16.04 20.00
C GLU A 131 -2.68 -15.69 18.54
N MET A 132 -1.63 -16.23 17.94
CA MET A 132 -1.28 -16.06 16.53
C MET A 132 -2.42 -16.53 15.62
N ARG A 133 -3.05 -17.68 15.93
CA ARG A 133 -4.22 -18.19 15.20
C ARG A 133 -5.39 -17.20 15.22
N GLY A 134 -5.62 -16.54 16.34
CA GLY A 134 -6.64 -15.49 16.46
C GLY A 134 -6.36 -14.30 15.57
N VAL A 135 -5.15 -13.77 15.61
CA VAL A 135 -4.71 -12.63 14.77
C VAL A 135 -4.77 -12.98 13.30
N LEU A 136 -4.20 -14.11 12.89
CA LEU A 136 -4.20 -14.54 11.49
C LEU A 136 -5.60 -14.85 10.97
N GLY A 137 -6.47 -15.41 11.80
CA GLY A 137 -7.88 -15.61 11.46
C GLY A 137 -8.59 -14.28 11.17
N HIS A 138 -8.31 -13.24 11.96
CA HIS A 138 -8.82 -11.91 11.74
C HIS A 138 -8.32 -11.32 10.41
N GLU A 139 -7.03 -11.37 10.14
CA GLU A 139 -6.43 -10.85 8.90
C GLU A 139 -6.94 -11.59 7.64
N LEU A 140 -7.08 -12.92 7.73
CA LEU A 140 -7.64 -13.71 6.63
C LEU A 140 -9.12 -13.39 6.34
N MET A 141 -9.90 -13.00 7.35
CA MET A 141 -11.28 -12.54 7.13
C MET A 141 -11.31 -11.28 6.26
N HIS A 142 -10.34 -10.37 6.41
CA HIS A 142 -10.18 -9.20 5.54
C HIS A 142 -9.88 -9.60 4.09
N VAL A 143 -9.02 -10.62 3.89
CA VAL A 143 -8.75 -11.20 2.57
C VAL A 143 -10.03 -11.71 1.93
N TYR A 144 -10.78 -12.54 2.64
CA TYR A 144 -11.95 -13.24 2.11
C TYR A 144 -13.13 -12.30 1.88
N ASN A 145 -13.27 -11.26 2.68
CA ASN A 145 -14.27 -10.20 2.52
C ASN A 145 -13.90 -9.19 1.42
N ARG A 146 -12.71 -9.30 0.80
CA ARG A 146 -12.22 -8.41 -0.25
C ARG A 146 -12.11 -6.95 0.19
N ASP A 147 -11.81 -6.68 1.46
CA ASP A 147 -11.61 -5.33 1.98
C ASP A 147 -10.12 -4.95 2.10
N ILE A 148 -9.20 -5.91 1.94
CA ILE A 148 -7.74 -5.66 1.88
C ILE A 148 -7.35 -4.69 0.76
N LEU A 149 -8.09 -4.67 -0.35
CA LEU A 149 -7.77 -3.81 -1.48
C LEU A 149 -7.82 -2.32 -1.08
N THR A 150 -8.84 -1.92 -0.33
CA THR A 150 -8.99 -0.53 0.13
C THR A 150 -7.81 -0.10 0.99
N SER A 151 -7.40 -0.94 1.95
CA SER A 151 -6.25 -0.67 2.83
C SER A 151 -4.93 -0.63 2.06
N SER A 152 -4.74 -1.58 1.13
CA SER A 152 -3.53 -1.66 0.30
C SER A 152 -3.38 -0.45 -0.63
N ILE A 153 -4.48 0.03 -1.20
CA ILE A 153 -4.49 1.24 -2.04
C ILE A 153 -4.23 2.48 -1.20
N ALA A 154 -4.84 2.60 -0.03
CA ALA A 154 -4.60 3.72 0.88
C ALA A 154 -3.12 3.80 1.28
N ALA A 155 -2.49 2.65 1.60
CA ALA A 155 -1.06 2.57 1.89
C ALA A 155 -0.20 2.97 0.68
N GLY A 156 -0.55 2.52 -0.53
CA GLY A 156 0.13 2.89 -1.77
C GLY A 156 0.05 4.39 -2.06
N ILE A 157 -1.12 5.00 -1.89
CA ILE A 157 -1.33 6.45 -2.05
C ILE A 157 -0.49 7.23 -1.05
N SER A 158 -0.47 6.81 0.23
CA SER A 158 0.34 7.46 1.27
C SER A 158 1.83 7.42 0.92
N THR A 159 2.32 6.31 0.37
CA THR A 159 3.71 6.20 -0.09
C THR A 159 4.01 7.16 -1.24
N ILE A 160 3.11 7.30 -2.20
CA ILE A 160 3.26 8.23 -3.34
C ILE A 160 3.28 9.68 -2.85
N ILE A 161 2.34 10.05 -1.98
CA ILE A 161 2.28 11.41 -1.41
C ILE A 161 3.55 11.72 -0.62
N GLY A 162 4.03 10.79 0.21
CA GLY A 162 5.28 10.94 0.95
C GLY A 162 6.49 11.12 0.03
N THR A 163 6.57 10.38 -1.06
CA THR A 163 7.64 10.52 -2.05
C THR A 163 7.59 11.89 -2.73
N ILE A 164 6.41 12.36 -3.14
CA ILE A 164 6.23 13.69 -3.74
C ILE A 164 6.64 14.78 -2.74
N ALA A 165 6.21 14.69 -1.49
CA ALA A 165 6.56 15.64 -0.45
C ALA A 165 8.07 15.71 -0.23
N ASN A 166 8.76 14.56 -0.21
CA ASN A 166 10.22 14.49 -0.09
C ASN A 166 10.93 15.12 -1.29
N VAL A 167 10.47 14.86 -2.52
CA VAL A 167 11.04 15.45 -3.75
C VAL A 167 10.86 16.97 -3.75
N VAL A 168 9.68 17.46 -3.36
CA VAL A 168 9.41 18.91 -3.27
C VAL A 168 10.27 19.57 -2.20
N SER A 169 10.40 18.95 -1.02
CA SER A 169 11.22 19.45 0.07
C SER A 169 12.71 19.48 -0.33
N PHE A 170 13.19 18.45 -0.98
CA PHE A 170 14.56 18.38 -1.49
C PHE A 170 14.81 19.45 -2.56
N GLY A 171 13.88 19.61 -3.52
CA GLY A 171 13.96 20.67 -4.53
C GLY A 171 13.97 22.08 -3.94
N ALA A 172 13.19 22.32 -2.87
CA ALA A 172 13.19 23.60 -2.16
C ALA A 172 14.50 23.88 -1.43
N MET A 173 15.14 22.85 -0.84
CA MET A 173 16.45 22.98 -0.17
C MET A 173 17.58 23.31 -1.16
N PHE A 174 17.55 22.75 -2.36
CA PHE A 174 18.60 22.96 -3.37
C PHE A 174 18.27 24.05 -4.41
N GLY A 175 16.98 24.41 -4.59
CA GLY A 175 16.55 25.47 -5.50
C GLY A 175 16.53 26.89 -4.91
N GLY A 176 16.69 27.04 -3.58
CA GLY A 176 16.64 28.33 -2.87
C GLY A 176 17.93 29.15 -2.89
N GLY A 177 19.00 28.67 -3.53
CA GLY A 177 20.36 29.22 -3.42
C GLY A 177 20.72 30.38 -4.35
N ASN A 178 19.83 30.90 -5.23
CA ASN A 178 20.20 31.92 -6.22
C ASN A 178 19.28 33.16 -6.26
N ARG A 179 19.03 33.79 -5.10
CA ARG A 179 18.39 35.13 -5.05
C ARG A 179 19.08 36.04 -4.05
N HIS A 180 20.38 36.26 -4.22
CA HIS A 180 21.06 37.45 -3.72
C HIS A 180 22.29 37.69 -4.57
N GLU A 181 22.16 38.53 -5.58
CA GLU A 181 23.15 39.47 -6.06
C GLU A 181 22.70 40.08 -7.39
N ARG A 182 21.93 41.14 -7.32
CA ARG A 182 21.92 42.24 -8.27
C ARG A 182 21.25 43.44 -7.62
N GLY A 183 22.06 44.19 -6.92
CA GLY A 183 21.77 45.50 -6.44
C GLY A 183 23.09 46.26 -6.32
N ASN A 184 23.48 46.86 -7.43
CA ASN A 184 24.24 48.12 -7.47
C ASN A 184 24.17 48.64 -8.91
#